data_08ca7b75154e007b096361b66daef117
#
_entry.id   08ca7b75154e007b096361b66daef117
#
_cell.length_a   1.000
_cell.length_b   1.000
_cell.length_c   1.000
_cell.angle_alpha   90.00
_cell.angle_beta   90.00
_cell.angle_gamma   90.00
#
_symmetry.space_group_name_H-M   'P 1'
#
loop_
_entity.id
_entity.type
_entity.pdbx_description
1 polymer ?
#
loop_
_entity_poly.entity_id
_entity_poly.type
_entity_poly.pdbx_seq_one_letter_code
_entity_poly.pdbx_strand_id
1 'polypeptide(L)'
;MEYEDRVRIATPEGVDVELTLAGIGSRFIAALLDLLIQGSVLLAAAIALGVLGNDDAGGFGVAAYSIVFFLVFFGYDVLFEVRSRGRTPGKRWTGLRVVRTGGRPVTFVPSCVRNVMRLVDILPALYAIGMLCIFVTPRNQRLGDLAAGTLIVRERPGGLRVRSAPAEVAMARRSEDGWDVSSVSAQDVGTVRQFLDRRGGLESRARAELASELERRLRPHVAGAPAGLAAEEFLERLAAAKADRA
;
A
#
# COMPACT_ATOMS: atom_id res chain seq x y z
N MET A 1 -13.87 9.61 17.68
CA MET A 1 -12.81 10.13 16.78
C MET A 1 -11.91 8.97 16.44
N GLU A 2 -12.00 8.44 15.22
CA GLU A 2 -11.14 7.35 14.74
C GLU A 2 -9.85 8.03 14.26
N TYR A 3 -8.75 7.83 14.98
CA TYR A 3 -7.42 8.31 14.58
C TYR A 3 -7.02 7.49 13.35
N GLU A 4 -7.24 8.03 12.17
CA GLU A 4 -6.83 7.39 10.91
C GLU A 4 -5.33 7.66 10.71
N ASP A 5 -4.50 6.69 11.07
CA ASP A 5 -3.07 6.73 10.75
C ASP A 5 -2.89 6.65 9.24
N ARG A 6 -2.44 7.74 8.63
CA ARG A 6 -2.17 7.83 7.20
C ARG A 6 -0.68 7.72 6.94
N VAL A 7 -0.30 6.84 6.06
CA VAL A 7 1.08 6.72 5.59
C VAL A 7 1.16 7.16 4.15
N ARG A 8 2.07 8.06 3.85
CA ARG A 8 2.43 8.45 2.48
C ARG A 8 3.52 7.53 1.97
N ILE A 9 3.29 6.95 0.82
CA ILE A 9 4.25 6.09 0.13
C ILE A 9 4.52 6.72 -1.23
N ALA A 10 5.76 7.15 -1.45
CA ALA A 10 6.22 7.56 -2.77
C ALA A 10 6.32 6.30 -3.65
N THR A 11 5.58 6.26 -4.75
CA THR A 11 5.72 5.19 -5.74
C THR A 11 6.92 5.47 -6.64
N PRO A 12 7.50 4.45 -7.29
CA PRO A 12 8.60 4.64 -8.25
C PRO A 12 8.25 5.61 -9.38
N GLU A 13 6.96 5.78 -9.65
CA GLU A 13 6.40 6.69 -10.66
C GLU A 13 6.32 8.15 -10.18
N GLY A 14 6.83 8.44 -8.96
CA GLY A 14 6.85 9.78 -8.38
C GLY A 14 5.50 10.29 -7.88
N VAL A 15 4.53 9.40 -7.69
CA VAL A 15 3.21 9.72 -7.15
C VAL A 15 3.16 9.36 -5.67
N ASP A 16 2.77 10.32 -4.82
CA ASP A 16 2.52 10.05 -3.41
C ASP A 16 1.13 9.44 -3.23
N VAL A 17 1.09 8.19 -2.79
CA VAL A 17 -0.16 7.50 -2.47
C VAL A 17 -0.38 7.56 -0.97
N GLU A 18 -1.46 8.21 -0.54
CA GLU A 18 -1.90 8.17 0.86
C GLU A 18 -2.68 6.88 1.13
N LEU A 19 -2.11 6.05 1.99
CA LEU A 19 -2.74 4.81 2.45
C LEU A 19 -3.22 4.99 3.89
N THR A 20 -4.46 4.64 4.15
CA THR A 20 -5.00 4.55 5.51
C THR A 20 -4.60 3.20 6.10
N LEU A 21 -3.86 3.21 7.21
CA LEU A 21 -3.50 1.98 7.92
C LEU A 21 -4.73 1.31 8.52
N ALA A 22 -4.71 -0.01 8.55
CA ALA A 22 -5.76 -0.78 9.21
C ALA A 22 -5.64 -0.66 10.73
N GLY A 23 -6.69 -0.21 11.39
CA GLY A 23 -6.77 -0.22 12.84
C GLY A 23 -6.79 -1.65 13.42
N ILE A 24 -6.42 -1.79 14.70
CA ILE A 24 -6.30 -3.08 15.38
C ILE A 24 -7.65 -3.82 15.38
N GLY A 25 -8.76 -3.12 15.64
CA GLY A 25 -10.09 -3.71 15.67
C GLY A 25 -10.52 -4.33 14.33
N SER A 26 -10.27 -3.64 13.20
CA SER A 26 -10.58 -4.16 11.88
C SER A 26 -9.73 -5.38 11.51
N ARG A 27 -8.47 -5.42 11.94
CA ARG A 27 -7.58 -6.58 11.78
C ARG A 27 -8.05 -7.78 12.60
N PHE A 28 -8.51 -7.54 13.83
CA PHE A 28 -9.06 -8.58 14.70
C PHE A 28 -10.31 -9.20 14.07
N ILE A 29 -11.26 -8.39 13.61
CA ILE A 29 -12.48 -8.88 12.94
C ILE A 29 -12.13 -9.68 11.68
N ALA A 30 -11.19 -9.20 10.86
CA ALA A 30 -10.74 -9.93 9.67
C ALA A 30 -10.13 -11.30 10.04
N ALA A 31 -9.27 -11.33 11.06
CA ALA A 31 -8.64 -12.57 11.51
C ALA A 31 -9.67 -13.54 12.10
N LEU A 32 -10.66 -13.05 12.85
CA LEU A 32 -11.75 -13.86 13.38
C LEU A 32 -12.60 -14.49 12.26
N LEU A 33 -12.95 -13.71 11.24
CA LEU A 33 -13.68 -14.22 10.07
C LEU A 33 -12.88 -15.30 9.32
N ASP A 34 -11.59 -15.06 9.10
CA ASP A 34 -10.73 -16.05 8.46
C ASP A 34 -10.59 -17.32 9.32
N LEU A 35 -10.49 -17.18 10.65
CA LEU A 35 -10.45 -18.30 11.59
C LEU A 35 -11.75 -19.12 11.56
N LEU A 36 -12.91 -18.48 11.50
CA LEU A 36 -14.20 -19.15 11.37
C LEU A 36 -14.30 -19.94 10.06
N ILE A 37 -13.84 -19.38 8.95
CA ILE A 37 -13.80 -20.06 7.66
C ILE A 37 -12.87 -21.26 7.71
N GLN A 38 -11.64 -21.08 8.21
CA GLN A 38 -10.66 -22.16 8.35
C GLN A 38 -11.19 -23.27 9.27
N GLY A 39 -11.77 -22.90 10.40
CA GLY A 39 -12.39 -23.84 11.35
C GLY A 39 -13.54 -24.63 10.73
N SER A 40 -14.40 -23.97 9.93
CA SER A 40 -15.49 -24.65 9.21
C SER A 40 -14.96 -25.66 8.18
N VAL A 41 -13.90 -25.31 7.46
CA VAL A 41 -13.26 -26.24 6.50
C VAL A 41 -12.64 -27.43 7.21
N LEU A 42 -11.95 -27.21 8.34
CA LEU A 42 -11.35 -28.28 9.13
C LEU A 42 -12.39 -29.18 9.76
N LEU A 43 -13.49 -28.61 10.27
CA LEU A 43 -14.61 -29.38 10.80
C LEU A 43 -15.27 -30.25 9.72
N ALA A 44 -15.53 -29.69 8.55
CA ALA A 44 -16.07 -30.44 7.41
C ALA A 44 -15.13 -31.55 6.97
N ALA A 45 -13.83 -31.34 6.96
CA ALA A 45 -12.83 -32.35 6.66
C ALA A 45 -12.80 -33.46 7.71
N ALA A 46 -12.90 -33.11 9.00
CA ALA A 46 -12.97 -34.12 10.10
C ALA A 46 -14.21 -34.98 9.98
N ILE A 47 -15.37 -34.38 9.72
CA ILE A 47 -16.62 -35.10 9.51
C ILE A 47 -16.53 -36.02 8.28
N ALA A 48 -16.04 -35.51 7.15
CA ALA A 48 -15.91 -36.29 5.92
C ALA A 48 -14.97 -37.49 6.12
N LEU A 49 -13.83 -37.31 6.76
CA LEU A 49 -12.88 -38.38 7.05
C LEU A 49 -13.42 -39.38 8.07
N GLY A 50 -14.19 -38.92 9.07
CA GLY A 50 -14.83 -39.78 10.07
C GLY A 50 -15.97 -40.62 9.48
N VAL A 51 -16.74 -40.09 8.53
CA VAL A 51 -17.83 -40.79 7.84
C VAL A 51 -17.31 -41.77 6.78
N LEU A 52 -16.24 -41.36 6.04
CA LEU A 52 -15.66 -42.18 4.96
C LEU A 52 -14.61 -43.18 5.45
N GLY A 53 -14.05 -42.96 6.65
CA GLY A 53 -13.05 -43.84 7.26
C GLY A 53 -13.72 -45.04 7.90
N ASN A 54 -13.40 -46.28 7.45
CA ASN A 54 -13.73 -47.48 8.16
C ASN A 54 -12.86 -47.57 9.42
N ASP A 55 -13.31 -48.34 10.44
CA ASP A 55 -12.64 -48.52 11.73
C ASP A 55 -11.16 -48.95 11.64
N ASP A 56 -10.76 -49.57 10.52
CA ASP A 56 -9.38 -50.00 10.22
C ASP A 56 -8.47 -48.89 9.64
N ALA A 57 -8.99 -47.71 9.27
CA ALA A 57 -8.27 -46.65 8.62
C ALA A 57 -7.65 -45.61 9.58
N GLY A 58 -7.54 -45.89 10.89
CA GLY A 58 -7.17 -44.94 11.93
C GLY A 58 -5.90 -44.14 11.64
N GLY A 59 -4.83 -44.80 11.20
CA GLY A 59 -3.56 -44.12 10.86
C GLY A 59 -3.63 -43.27 9.59
N PHE A 60 -4.31 -43.76 8.57
CA PHE A 60 -4.49 -43.02 7.30
C PHE A 60 -5.39 -41.81 7.47
N GLY A 61 -6.47 -41.93 8.25
CA GLY A 61 -7.36 -40.80 8.55
C GLY A 61 -6.66 -39.66 9.29
N VAL A 62 -5.84 -40.02 10.29
CA VAL A 62 -5.02 -39.04 11.02
C VAL A 62 -4.01 -38.38 10.10
N ALA A 63 -3.33 -39.13 9.27
CA ALA A 63 -2.36 -38.59 8.32
C ALA A 63 -3.03 -37.61 7.29
N ALA A 64 -4.16 -38.05 6.73
CA ALA A 64 -4.93 -37.22 5.78
C ALA A 64 -5.43 -35.92 6.44
N TYR A 65 -6.00 -36.01 7.65
CA TYR A 65 -6.42 -34.84 8.40
C TYR A 65 -5.26 -33.88 8.71
N SER A 66 -4.09 -34.41 9.09
CA SER A 66 -2.90 -33.63 9.37
C SER A 66 -2.42 -32.84 8.13
N ILE A 67 -2.50 -33.48 6.96
CA ILE A 67 -2.18 -32.81 5.68
C ILE A 67 -3.20 -31.69 5.41
N VAL A 68 -4.49 -31.95 5.55
CA VAL A 68 -5.54 -30.95 5.36
C VAL A 68 -5.35 -29.80 6.36
N PHE A 69 -5.10 -30.12 7.62
CA PHE A 69 -4.82 -29.12 8.65
C PHE A 69 -3.64 -28.22 8.25
N PHE A 70 -2.52 -28.81 7.83
CA PHE A 70 -1.36 -28.08 7.41
C PHE A 70 -1.65 -27.16 6.20
N LEU A 71 -2.35 -27.68 5.19
CA LEU A 71 -2.71 -26.93 4.00
C LEU A 71 -3.67 -25.76 4.33
N VAL A 72 -4.64 -25.98 5.21
CA VAL A 72 -5.56 -24.92 5.62
C VAL A 72 -4.84 -23.90 6.49
N PHE A 73 -4.05 -24.35 7.46
CA PHE A 73 -3.38 -23.46 8.40
C PHE A 73 -2.33 -22.55 7.73
N PHE A 74 -1.51 -23.11 6.83
CA PHE A 74 -0.45 -22.39 6.14
C PHE A 74 -0.84 -21.93 4.74
N GLY A 75 -1.51 -22.78 3.98
CA GLY A 75 -1.81 -22.53 2.57
C GLY A 75 -2.93 -21.54 2.35
N TYR A 76 -3.93 -21.50 3.24
CA TYR A 76 -5.09 -20.62 3.09
C TYR A 76 -4.70 -19.14 2.89
N ASP A 77 -3.97 -18.58 3.86
CA ASP A 77 -3.57 -17.16 3.79
C ASP A 77 -2.67 -16.89 2.58
N VAL A 78 -1.68 -17.76 2.32
CA VAL A 78 -0.76 -17.61 1.17
C VAL A 78 -1.53 -17.65 -0.14
N LEU A 79 -2.39 -18.66 -0.32
CA LEU A 79 -3.16 -18.84 -1.53
C LEU A 79 -4.06 -17.64 -1.82
N PHE A 80 -4.84 -17.21 -0.83
CA PHE A 80 -5.76 -16.10 -1.00
C PHE A 80 -5.04 -14.76 -1.15
N GLU A 81 -3.99 -14.48 -0.38
CA GLU A 81 -3.22 -13.23 -0.49
C GLU A 81 -2.56 -13.11 -1.87
N VAL A 82 -1.98 -14.19 -2.39
CA VAL A 82 -1.33 -14.16 -3.71
C VAL A 82 -2.37 -14.03 -4.83
N ARG A 83 -3.43 -14.87 -4.80
CA ARG A 83 -4.45 -14.88 -5.87
C ARG A 83 -5.34 -13.64 -5.85
N SER A 84 -5.65 -13.09 -4.69
CA SER A 84 -6.56 -11.94 -4.51
C SER A 84 -5.81 -10.64 -4.22
N ARG A 85 -4.55 -10.54 -4.65
CA ARG A 85 -3.73 -9.31 -4.54
C ARG A 85 -3.68 -8.77 -3.10
N GLY A 86 -3.40 -9.64 -2.13
CA GLY A 86 -3.23 -9.27 -0.73
C GLY A 86 -4.51 -9.34 0.11
N ARG A 87 -5.54 -10.07 -0.33
CA ARG A 87 -6.81 -10.19 0.40
C ARG A 87 -7.13 -11.65 0.71
N THR A 88 -7.46 -11.95 1.96
CA THR A 88 -8.19 -13.14 2.34
C THR A 88 -9.71 -12.84 2.33
N PRO A 89 -10.59 -13.84 2.37
CA PRO A 89 -12.04 -13.61 2.49
C PRO A 89 -12.40 -12.69 3.67
N GLY A 90 -11.84 -12.92 4.87
CA GLY A 90 -12.09 -12.06 6.04
C GLY A 90 -11.57 -10.64 5.86
N LYS A 91 -10.38 -10.47 5.27
CA LYS A 91 -9.83 -9.14 4.93
C LYS A 91 -10.69 -8.45 3.87
N ARG A 92 -11.22 -9.19 2.89
CA ARG A 92 -12.09 -8.63 1.86
C ARG A 92 -13.40 -8.08 2.44
N TRP A 93 -14.03 -8.81 3.38
CA TRP A 93 -15.26 -8.36 4.05
C TRP A 93 -15.06 -7.15 4.94
N THR A 94 -13.87 -7.02 5.55
CA THR A 94 -13.52 -5.87 6.39
C THR A 94 -12.88 -4.71 5.61
N GLY A 95 -12.78 -4.82 4.29
CA GLY A 95 -12.15 -3.80 3.45
C GLY A 95 -10.65 -3.65 3.68
N LEU A 96 -9.96 -4.72 4.04
CA LEU A 96 -8.53 -4.72 4.30
C LEU A 96 -7.74 -5.36 3.15
N ARG A 97 -6.52 -4.86 2.94
CA ARG A 97 -5.57 -5.40 1.98
C ARG A 97 -4.16 -5.36 2.52
N VAL A 98 -3.39 -6.41 2.21
CA VAL A 98 -1.95 -6.46 2.44
C VAL A 98 -1.23 -5.87 1.22
N VAL A 99 -0.34 -4.93 1.47
CA VAL A 99 0.54 -4.33 0.46
C VAL A 99 1.99 -4.37 0.93
N ARG A 100 2.95 -4.31 0.03
CA ARG A 100 4.36 -4.11 0.37
C ARG A 100 4.59 -2.66 0.79
N THR A 101 5.66 -2.40 1.53
CA THR A 101 6.03 -1.05 1.99
C THR A 101 6.19 -0.03 0.84
N GLY A 102 6.41 -0.49 -0.40
CA GLY A 102 6.40 0.35 -1.61
C GLY A 102 5.04 0.42 -2.33
N GLY A 103 3.91 0.10 -1.68
CA GLY A 103 2.56 0.18 -2.28
C GLY A 103 2.21 -0.95 -3.26
N ARG A 104 3.16 -1.81 -3.64
CA ARG A 104 2.95 -2.91 -4.58
C ARG A 104 2.15 -4.06 -3.95
N PRO A 105 1.41 -4.86 -4.73
CA PRO A 105 0.74 -6.05 -4.23
C PRO A 105 1.73 -7.02 -3.58
N VAL A 106 1.25 -7.76 -2.57
CA VAL A 106 2.04 -8.83 -1.94
C VAL A 106 2.25 -9.97 -2.93
N THR A 107 3.48 -10.52 -2.94
CA THR A 107 3.85 -11.70 -3.72
C THR A 107 3.96 -12.94 -2.83
N PHE A 108 4.24 -14.10 -3.43
CA PHE A 108 4.30 -15.39 -2.74
C PHE A 108 5.28 -15.38 -1.55
N VAL A 109 6.53 -14.94 -1.78
CA VAL A 109 7.58 -14.99 -0.73
C VAL A 109 7.22 -14.16 0.51
N PRO A 110 6.85 -12.87 0.41
CA PRO A 110 6.40 -12.12 1.58
C PRO A 110 5.18 -12.72 2.27
N SER A 111 4.24 -13.31 1.53
CA SER A 111 3.09 -13.98 2.14
C SER A 111 3.51 -15.22 2.92
N CYS A 112 4.43 -16.04 2.39
CA CYS A 112 5.00 -17.18 3.11
C CYS A 112 5.73 -16.75 4.39
N VAL A 113 6.60 -15.74 4.31
CA VAL A 113 7.34 -15.22 5.48
C VAL A 113 6.37 -14.80 6.59
N ARG A 114 5.30 -14.07 6.24
CA ARG A 114 4.26 -13.66 7.19
C ARG A 114 3.57 -14.84 7.87
N ASN A 115 3.28 -15.88 7.10
CA ASN A 115 2.62 -17.09 7.62
C ASN A 115 3.54 -17.93 8.50
N VAL A 116 4.82 -18.07 8.14
CA VAL A 116 5.81 -18.75 8.98
C VAL A 116 6.02 -17.97 10.28
N MET A 117 6.11 -16.65 10.23
CA MET A 117 6.23 -15.82 11.44
C MET A 117 4.98 -15.87 12.33
N ARG A 118 3.83 -16.26 11.80
CA ARG A 118 2.62 -16.52 12.60
C ARG A 118 2.83 -17.64 13.64
N LEU A 119 3.68 -18.63 13.34
CA LEU A 119 4.04 -19.66 14.33
C LEU A 119 4.74 -19.05 15.54
N VAL A 120 5.61 -18.08 15.30
CA VAL A 120 6.30 -17.34 16.35
C VAL A 120 5.30 -16.51 17.15
N ASP A 121 4.34 -15.88 16.47
CA ASP A 121 3.29 -15.09 17.11
C ASP A 121 2.33 -15.95 17.98
N ILE A 122 2.16 -17.25 17.69
CA ILE A 122 1.25 -18.15 18.42
C ILE A 122 1.84 -18.65 19.74
N LEU A 123 3.16 -18.66 19.90
CA LEU A 123 3.80 -19.07 21.15
C LEU A 123 3.37 -18.14 22.31
N PRO A 124 2.95 -18.68 23.47
CA PRO A 124 2.29 -17.92 24.54
C PRO A 124 3.05 -16.68 25.02
N ALA A 125 4.37 -16.75 25.13
CA ALA A 125 5.20 -15.62 25.50
C ALA A 125 5.41 -14.61 24.35
N LEU A 126 5.29 -15.05 23.09
CA LEU A 126 5.55 -14.26 21.89
C LEU A 126 4.27 -13.62 21.32
N TYR A 127 3.07 -14.13 21.69
CA TYR A 127 1.81 -13.46 21.35
C TYR A 127 1.75 -12.06 21.96
N ALA A 128 2.27 -11.91 23.17
CA ALA A 128 2.46 -10.61 23.80
C ALA A 128 3.46 -9.74 23.02
N ILE A 129 4.50 -10.33 22.46
CA ILE A 129 5.52 -9.61 21.66
C ILE A 129 4.92 -9.17 20.32
N GLY A 130 4.18 -10.03 19.62
CA GLY A 130 3.49 -9.68 18.37
C GLY A 130 2.49 -8.54 18.56
N MET A 131 1.73 -8.58 19.66
CA MET A 131 0.78 -7.54 20.03
C MET A 131 1.50 -6.24 20.44
N LEU A 132 2.57 -6.33 21.22
CA LEU A 132 3.40 -5.19 21.62
C LEU A 132 4.02 -4.52 20.38
N CYS A 133 4.48 -5.28 19.39
CA CYS A 133 5.00 -4.74 18.14
C CYS A 133 3.96 -3.88 17.39
N ILE A 134 2.68 -4.27 17.42
CA ILE A 134 1.61 -3.47 16.78
C ILE A 134 1.42 -2.14 17.51
N PHE A 135 1.57 -2.09 18.83
CA PHE A 135 1.43 -0.87 19.61
C PHE A 135 2.66 0.05 19.52
N VAL A 136 3.86 -0.53 19.45
CA VAL A 136 5.13 0.23 19.47
C VAL A 136 5.53 0.69 18.07
N THR A 137 5.14 -0.02 17.01
CA THR A 137 5.51 0.37 15.65
C THR A 137 4.64 1.51 15.11
N PRO A 138 5.25 2.57 14.57
CA PRO A 138 4.52 3.73 14.01
C PRO A 138 3.56 3.37 12.87
N ARG A 139 3.70 2.17 12.29
CA ARG A 139 2.89 1.67 11.17
C ARG A 139 1.96 0.53 11.55
N ASN A 140 1.75 0.30 12.86
CA ASN A 140 0.91 -0.78 13.37
C ASN A 140 1.24 -2.15 12.75
N GLN A 141 2.52 -2.50 12.62
CA GLN A 141 2.98 -3.75 12.01
C GLN A 141 3.18 -4.84 13.05
N ARG A 142 2.67 -6.05 12.80
CA ARG A 142 3.05 -7.23 13.58
C ARG A 142 4.45 -7.73 13.17
N LEU A 143 5.02 -8.65 13.95
CA LEU A 143 6.37 -9.18 13.68
C LEU A 143 6.48 -9.76 12.27
N GLY A 144 5.49 -10.53 11.82
CA GLY A 144 5.42 -11.07 10.47
C GLY A 144 5.32 -9.99 9.37
N ASP A 145 4.64 -8.87 9.64
CA ASP A 145 4.56 -7.75 8.70
C ASP A 145 5.90 -7.04 8.55
N LEU A 146 6.63 -6.86 9.66
CA LEU A 146 7.98 -6.27 9.69
C LEU A 146 8.96 -7.16 8.91
N ALA A 147 9.00 -8.46 9.21
CA ALA A 147 9.89 -9.42 8.56
C ALA A 147 9.65 -9.51 7.05
N ALA A 148 8.39 -9.41 6.61
CA ALA A 148 8.01 -9.49 5.20
C ALA A 148 8.02 -8.14 4.47
N GLY A 149 8.27 -7.01 5.13
CA GLY A 149 8.20 -5.67 4.55
C GLY A 149 6.81 -5.34 3.99
N THR A 150 5.76 -5.62 4.77
CA THR A 150 4.36 -5.44 4.35
C THR A 150 3.58 -4.55 5.33
N LEU A 151 2.47 -4.00 4.83
CA LEU A 151 1.53 -3.16 5.57
C LEU A 151 0.11 -3.68 5.33
N ILE A 152 -0.76 -3.54 6.33
CA ILE A 152 -2.19 -3.78 6.14
C ILE A 152 -2.88 -2.43 6.06
N VAL A 153 -3.53 -2.19 4.93
CA VAL A 153 -4.21 -0.94 4.62
C VAL A 153 -5.71 -1.15 4.49
N ARG A 154 -6.48 -0.12 4.80
CA ARG A 154 -7.93 -0.10 4.59
C ARG A 154 -8.21 0.39 3.18
N GLU A 155 -8.95 -0.39 2.40
CA GLU A 155 -9.49 0.05 1.12
C GLU A 155 -10.75 0.89 1.37
N ARG A 156 -10.75 2.11 0.91
CA ARG A 156 -11.98 2.90 0.84
C ARG A 156 -12.79 2.48 -0.40
N PRO A 157 -14.12 2.43 -0.33
CA PRO A 157 -14.97 2.32 -1.52
C PRO A 157 -14.65 3.51 -2.45
N GLY A 158 -14.05 3.23 -3.60
CA GLY A 158 -13.58 4.27 -4.52
C GLY A 158 -12.12 4.12 -4.96
N GLY A 159 -11.41 3.06 -4.51
CA GLY A 159 -10.03 2.80 -4.88
C GLY A 159 -9.00 3.62 -4.09
N LEU A 160 -7.74 3.39 -4.37
CA LEU A 160 -6.64 4.22 -3.92
C LEU A 160 -6.93 5.65 -4.38
N ARG A 161 -7.17 6.58 -3.47
CA ARG A 161 -7.12 7.99 -3.84
C ARG A 161 -5.65 8.30 -4.13
N VAL A 162 -5.28 8.13 -5.37
CA VAL A 162 -4.19 8.91 -5.94
C VAL A 162 -4.64 10.34 -5.74
N ARG A 163 -4.03 11.05 -4.84
CA ARG A 163 -4.22 12.49 -4.74
C ARG A 163 -3.42 13.11 -5.88
N SER A 164 -3.90 12.92 -7.08
CA SER A 164 -3.68 13.92 -8.11
C SER A 164 -4.10 15.24 -7.48
N ALA A 165 -3.31 16.27 -7.63
CA ALA A 165 -3.73 17.64 -7.29
C ALA A 165 -5.20 17.82 -7.70
N PRO A 166 -6.03 18.54 -6.92
CA PRO A 166 -7.47 18.57 -7.13
C PRO A 166 -7.79 18.64 -8.62
N ALA A 167 -8.49 17.63 -9.14
CA ALA A 167 -8.79 17.49 -10.57
C ALA A 167 -9.48 18.76 -11.13
N GLU A 168 -10.14 19.52 -10.26
CA GLU A 168 -10.72 20.83 -10.58
C GLU A 168 -9.66 21.88 -10.94
N VAL A 169 -8.48 21.87 -10.28
CA VAL A 169 -7.38 22.79 -10.62
C VAL A 169 -6.65 22.33 -11.89
N ALA A 170 -6.57 21.01 -12.10
CA ALA A 170 -5.99 20.44 -13.33
C ALA A 170 -6.94 20.57 -14.54
N MET A 171 -8.26 20.41 -14.35
CA MET A 171 -9.23 20.61 -15.43
C MET A 171 -9.46 22.07 -15.81
N ALA A 172 -9.41 23.00 -14.86
CA ALA A 172 -9.53 24.43 -15.13
C ALA A 172 -8.31 25.00 -15.92
N ARG A 173 -7.18 24.27 -15.92
CA ARG A 173 -5.96 24.69 -16.66
C ARG A 173 -5.69 23.87 -17.93
N ARG A 174 -6.56 22.95 -18.29
CA ARG A 174 -6.37 22.00 -19.41
C ARG A 174 -6.49 22.57 -20.82
N SER A 175 -6.86 23.80 -21.00
CA SER A 175 -7.29 24.25 -22.32
C SER A 175 -6.52 25.43 -22.92
N GLU A 176 -5.56 26.04 -22.25
CA GLU A 176 -5.03 27.32 -22.79
C GLU A 176 -3.53 27.38 -23.06
N ASP A 177 -2.72 26.57 -22.42
CA ASP A 177 -1.28 26.70 -22.59
C ASP A 177 -0.71 25.54 -23.43
N GLY A 178 -0.66 25.68 -24.72
CA GLY A 178 -0.04 24.75 -25.67
C GLY A 178 1.50 24.64 -25.50
N TRP A 179 1.98 24.50 -24.27
CA TRP A 179 3.41 24.40 -23.98
C TRP A 179 3.96 23.06 -24.44
N ASP A 180 5.03 23.10 -25.24
CA ASP A 180 5.77 21.89 -25.52
C ASP A 180 6.87 21.68 -24.47
N VAL A 181 6.65 20.68 -23.62
CA VAL A 181 7.55 20.26 -22.53
C VAL A 181 8.24 18.93 -22.83
N SER A 182 8.27 18.49 -24.09
CA SER A 182 8.83 17.20 -24.52
C SER A 182 10.32 17.08 -24.19
N SER A 183 11.06 18.17 -24.33
CA SER A 183 12.51 18.25 -24.07
C SER A 183 12.90 18.42 -22.59
N VAL A 184 11.94 18.59 -21.68
CA VAL A 184 12.22 18.64 -20.23
C VAL A 184 12.36 17.22 -19.67
N SER A 185 13.49 16.93 -19.02
CA SER A 185 13.77 15.59 -18.49
C SER A 185 12.89 15.27 -17.26
N ALA A 186 12.68 13.97 -16.97
CA ALA A 186 11.99 13.53 -15.77
C ALA A 186 12.71 13.98 -14.47
N GLN A 187 14.03 14.07 -14.52
CA GLN A 187 14.84 14.54 -13.41
C GLN A 187 14.61 16.05 -13.13
N ASP A 188 14.51 16.87 -14.16
CA ASP A 188 14.24 18.30 -14.01
C ASP A 188 12.84 18.54 -13.44
N VAL A 189 11.84 17.78 -13.88
CA VAL A 189 10.49 17.82 -13.31
C VAL A 189 10.48 17.40 -11.85
N GLY A 190 11.27 16.39 -11.48
CA GLY A 190 11.46 15.98 -10.08
C GLY A 190 12.00 17.12 -9.22
N THR A 191 13.01 17.85 -9.73
CA THR A 191 13.60 19.00 -9.03
C THR A 191 12.59 20.14 -8.86
N VAL A 192 11.80 20.44 -9.89
CA VAL A 192 10.73 21.46 -9.82
C VAL A 192 9.67 21.07 -8.77
N ARG A 193 9.21 19.82 -8.78
CA ARG A 193 8.23 19.34 -7.77
C ARG A 193 8.78 19.45 -6.35
N GLN A 194 10.05 19.06 -6.16
CA GLN A 194 10.70 19.17 -4.85
C GLN A 194 10.80 20.61 -4.36
N PHE A 195 11.07 21.56 -5.25
CA PHE A 195 11.05 22.98 -4.92
C PHE A 195 9.63 23.44 -4.53
N LEU A 196 8.61 23.14 -5.35
CA LEU A 196 7.22 23.53 -5.10
C LEU A 196 6.69 22.98 -3.77
N ASP A 197 7.08 21.75 -3.39
CA ASP A 197 6.69 21.13 -2.12
C ASP A 197 7.34 21.81 -0.92
N ARG A 198 8.58 22.27 -1.06
CA ARG A 198 9.37 22.87 0.02
C ARG A 198 9.25 24.39 0.13
N ARG A 199 8.70 25.06 -0.88
CA ARG A 199 8.67 26.53 -0.96
C ARG A 199 8.01 27.23 0.24
N GLY A 200 7.03 26.57 0.88
CA GLY A 200 6.36 27.11 2.07
C GLY A 200 7.24 27.22 3.32
N GLY A 201 8.36 26.48 3.36
CA GLY A 201 9.34 26.52 4.45
C GLY A 201 10.60 27.34 4.13
N LEU A 202 10.69 27.93 2.93
CA LEU A 202 11.84 28.74 2.53
C LEU A 202 11.64 30.23 2.87
N GLU A 203 12.73 30.91 3.23
CA GLU A 203 12.73 32.35 3.35
C GLU A 203 12.42 33.02 1.99
N SER A 204 11.67 34.10 1.98
CA SER A 204 11.15 34.76 0.77
C SER A 204 12.22 35.05 -0.25
N ARG A 205 13.41 35.46 0.18
CA ARG A 205 14.53 35.80 -0.72
C ARG A 205 15.12 34.52 -1.35
N ALA A 206 15.41 33.49 -0.55
CA ALA A 206 15.94 32.22 -1.04
C ALA A 206 14.95 31.50 -1.97
N ARG A 207 13.66 31.62 -1.68
CA ARG A 207 12.57 31.08 -2.51
C ARG A 207 12.54 31.74 -3.89
N ALA A 208 12.64 33.10 -3.96
CA ALA A 208 12.66 33.85 -5.21
C ALA A 208 13.93 33.57 -6.04
N GLU A 209 15.08 33.46 -5.38
CA GLU A 209 16.36 33.16 -6.03
C GLU A 209 16.33 31.74 -6.65
N LEU A 210 15.87 30.73 -5.91
CA LEU A 210 15.75 29.36 -6.40
C LEU A 210 14.72 29.22 -7.53
N ALA A 211 13.58 29.90 -7.44
CA ALA A 211 12.57 29.89 -8.48
C ALA A 211 13.13 30.50 -9.79
N SER A 212 13.81 31.62 -9.70
CA SER A 212 14.42 32.29 -10.86
C SER A 212 15.54 31.46 -11.50
N GLU A 213 16.35 30.80 -10.70
CA GLU A 213 17.40 29.91 -11.20
C GLU A 213 16.83 28.69 -11.94
N LEU A 214 15.80 28.05 -11.39
CA LEU A 214 15.12 26.93 -12.04
C LEU A 214 14.41 27.37 -13.32
N GLU A 215 13.73 28.52 -13.30
CA GLU A 215 13.12 29.09 -14.50
C GLU A 215 14.16 29.34 -15.59
N ARG A 216 15.25 30.04 -15.27
CA ARG A 216 16.31 30.39 -16.24
C ARG A 216 16.90 29.14 -16.89
N ARG A 217 17.07 28.06 -16.11
CA ARG A 217 17.59 26.77 -16.59
C ARG A 217 16.59 26.02 -17.48
N LEU A 218 15.31 26.06 -17.15
CA LEU A 218 14.29 25.22 -17.81
C LEU A 218 13.56 25.93 -18.94
N ARG A 219 13.49 27.24 -18.93
CA ARG A 219 12.81 28.02 -19.97
C ARG A 219 13.30 27.75 -21.40
N PRO A 220 14.60 27.51 -21.69
CA PRO A 220 15.05 27.16 -23.04
C PRO A 220 14.53 25.82 -23.55
N HIS A 221 14.08 24.94 -22.63
CA HIS A 221 13.57 23.61 -22.94
C HIS A 221 12.04 23.57 -23.03
N VAL A 222 11.36 24.71 -22.91
CA VAL A 222 9.90 24.82 -22.96
C VAL A 222 9.51 25.73 -24.11
N ALA A 223 8.90 25.18 -25.15
CA ALA A 223 8.38 25.98 -26.25
C ALA A 223 6.94 26.43 -25.97
N GLY A 224 6.60 27.66 -26.39
CA GLY A 224 5.26 28.23 -26.22
C GLY A 224 4.99 28.93 -24.88
N ALA A 225 5.96 28.99 -23.98
CA ALA A 225 5.81 29.71 -22.71
C ALA A 225 5.80 31.22 -22.91
N PRO A 226 4.77 31.97 -22.42
CA PRO A 226 4.70 33.43 -22.54
C PRO A 226 5.90 34.13 -21.89
N ALA A 227 6.38 35.17 -22.52
CA ALA A 227 7.38 36.03 -21.92
C ALA A 227 6.75 36.85 -20.78
N GLY A 228 7.39 36.87 -19.60
CA GLY A 228 6.95 37.71 -18.48
C GLY A 228 6.12 36.99 -17.39
N LEU A 229 6.02 35.70 -17.43
CA LEU A 229 5.49 34.92 -16.30
C LEU A 229 6.42 35.04 -15.09
N ALA A 230 5.82 35.10 -13.89
CA ALA A 230 6.58 34.96 -12.65
C ALA A 230 7.27 33.59 -12.59
N ALA A 231 8.49 33.53 -12.05
CA ALA A 231 9.28 32.30 -12.02
C ALA A 231 8.54 31.13 -11.36
N GLU A 232 7.87 31.33 -10.24
CA GLU A 232 7.08 30.28 -9.57
C GLU A 232 5.89 29.83 -10.41
N GLU A 233 5.17 30.76 -11.03
CA GLU A 233 4.04 30.45 -11.90
C GLU A 233 4.47 29.64 -13.12
N PHE A 234 5.62 29.97 -13.71
CA PHE A 234 6.23 29.19 -14.79
C PHE A 234 6.50 27.74 -14.33
N LEU A 235 7.11 27.55 -13.15
CA LEU A 235 7.42 26.23 -12.63
C LEU A 235 6.16 25.42 -12.29
N GLU A 236 5.10 26.06 -11.76
CA GLU A 236 3.81 25.41 -11.51
C GLU A 236 3.16 24.92 -12.80
N ARG A 237 3.13 25.76 -13.84
CA ARG A 237 2.55 25.40 -15.14
C ARG A 237 3.36 24.32 -15.85
N LEU A 238 4.69 24.37 -15.76
CA LEU A 238 5.57 23.34 -16.31
C LEU A 238 5.33 21.98 -15.65
N ALA A 239 5.23 21.94 -14.32
CA ALA A 239 4.95 20.70 -13.58
C ALA A 239 3.57 20.14 -13.94
N ALA A 240 2.56 21.00 -14.14
CA ALA A 240 1.23 20.62 -14.56
C ALA A 240 1.21 20.06 -16.00
N ALA A 241 1.84 20.76 -16.96
CA ALA A 241 1.91 20.35 -18.36
C ALA A 241 2.61 18.99 -18.57
N LYS A 242 3.62 18.66 -17.74
CA LYS A 242 4.31 17.39 -17.82
C LYS A 242 3.54 16.26 -17.13
N ALA A 243 2.72 16.56 -16.11
CA ALA A 243 1.85 15.58 -15.47
C ALA A 243 0.74 15.08 -16.41
N ASP A 244 0.26 15.93 -17.33
CA ASP A 244 -0.79 15.57 -18.28
C ASP A 244 -0.29 14.68 -19.45
N ARG A 245 1.01 14.56 -19.65
CA ARG A 245 1.61 13.76 -20.74
C ARG A 245 2.28 12.47 -20.27
N ALA A 246 2.31 12.19 -18.95
CA ALA A 246 2.87 10.97 -18.34
C ALA A 246 1.77 9.97 -17.97
#